data_3a8394582947b8ed7287fdc68b075714
#
_entry.id   3a8394582947b8ed7287fdc68b075714
#
_cell.length_a   1.000
_cell.length_b   1.000
_cell.length_c   1.000
_cell.angle_alpha   90.00
_cell.angle_beta   90.00
_cell.angle_gamma   90.00
#
_symmetry.space_group_name_H-M   'P 1'
#
loop_
_entity.id
_entity.type
_entity.pdbx_description
1 polymer ?
#
loop_
_entity_poly.entity_id
_entity_poly.type
_entity_poly.pdbx_seq_one_letter_code
_entity_poly.pdbx_strand_id
1 'polypeptide(L)'
;MTRRKSDEPPRWSSASCITLPWDNPVLPPETLRLWDFFHGESLLRGFVLIGGTALALHLRHRISEDLDFIHPGPRLPREPLLAAVRNGIQQGWKFEANDNPLAVDEFTLAGEDIHDFQQDFRVNGATRVTFFAPEQEILRVVATDPQAPMRVASVDELFKTKCLVTARRSKTRDWLDLYLLLRDHGYSLLDYRAAFLAAGIGSQYESGLQRMCHGIPQRNDEGYEHLLPSPPSLEQMRKFFQQQRDWLEQTLAQQASP
;
A
#
# COMPACT_ATOMS: atom_id res chain seq x y z
N MET A 1 8.93 13.46 -37.35
CA MET A 1 7.73 13.73 -36.54
C MET A 1 8.20 14.26 -35.20
N THR A 2 8.16 15.56 -35.02
CA THR A 2 8.56 16.25 -33.78
C THR A 2 7.44 16.09 -32.77
N ARG A 3 7.70 15.36 -31.65
CA ARG A 3 6.80 15.28 -30.49
C ARG A 3 6.43 16.70 -30.05
N ARG A 4 5.15 17.01 -30.05
CA ARG A 4 4.66 18.31 -29.53
C ARG A 4 4.89 18.34 -28.01
N LYS A 5 5.35 19.47 -27.48
CA LYS A 5 5.59 19.74 -26.05
C LYS A 5 4.36 19.56 -25.13
N SER A 6 3.19 19.22 -25.67
CA SER A 6 1.92 18.99 -24.97
C SER A 6 1.70 17.57 -24.48
N ASP A 7 2.57 16.60 -24.82
CA ASP A 7 2.36 15.18 -24.51
C ASP A 7 3.02 14.72 -23.21
N GLU A 8 3.72 15.62 -22.51
CA GLU A 8 4.29 15.29 -21.20
C GLU A 8 3.36 15.77 -20.07
N PRO A 9 3.17 14.93 -19.01
CA PRO A 9 2.46 15.38 -17.82
C PRO A 9 3.14 16.63 -17.24
N PRO A 10 2.40 17.50 -16.55
CA PRO A 10 2.98 18.70 -15.96
C PRO A 10 4.14 18.31 -15.03
N ARG A 11 5.36 18.66 -15.42
CA ARG A 11 6.55 18.53 -14.57
C ARG A 11 6.51 19.64 -13.54
N TRP A 12 6.27 19.27 -12.31
CA TRP A 12 6.46 20.19 -11.19
C TRP A 12 7.95 20.48 -11.07
N SER A 13 8.31 21.76 -11.03
CA SER A 13 9.70 22.13 -10.77
C SER A 13 10.14 21.41 -9.48
N SER A 14 11.29 20.80 -9.54
CA SER A 14 11.95 20.01 -8.49
C SER A 14 12.35 20.84 -7.25
N ALA A 15 11.53 21.82 -6.89
CA ALA A 15 11.69 22.58 -5.66
C ALA A 15 11.33 21.67 -4.50
N SER A 16 12.36 21.11 -3.88
CA SER A 16 12.39 20.26 -2.71
C SER A 16 11.83 18.84 -2.90
N CYS A 17 12.64 17.97 -3.49
CA CYS A 17 12.59 16.55 -3.14
C CYS A 17 12.68 16.46 -1.62
N ILE A 18 11.62 16.01 -0.95
CA ILE A 18 11.65 15.72 0.49
C ILE A 18 12.41 14.40 0.61
N THR A 19 13.73 14.47 0.50
CA THR A 19 14.60 13.39 0.92
C THR A 19 14.66 13.47 2.44
N LEU A 20 14.15 12.45 3.12
CA LEU A 20 14.50 12.26 4.52
C LEU A 20 16.04 12.22 4.60
N PRO A 21 16.65 12.89 5.60
CA PRO A 21 18.07 12.73 5.84
C PRO A 21 18.38 11.23 5.89
N TRP A 22 19.39 10.78 5.17
CA TRP A 22 19.79 9.37 5.02
C TRP A 22 19.99 8.64 6.37
N ASP A 23 20.16 9.39 7.44
CA ASP A 23 20.39 8.90 8.81
C ASP A 23 19.11 8.56 9.58
N ASN A 24 17.92 8.96 9.10
CA ASN A 24 16.67 8.59 9.76
C ASN A 24 16.20 7.21 9.30
N PRO A 25 16.03 6.26 10.23
CA PRO A 25 15.44 4.96 9.91
C PRO A 25 14.01 5.14 9.42
N VAL A 26 13.68 4.55 8.27
CA VAL A 26 12.32 4.57 7.72
C VAL A 26 11.36 3.64 8.47
N LEU A 27 11.92 2.76 9.30
CA LEU A 27 11.18 1.91 10.21
C LEU A 27 11.63 2.19 11.66
N PRO A 28 10.72 2.22 12.61
CA PRO A 28 11.09 2.15 14.03
C PRO A 28 12.00 0.96 14.29
N PRO A 29 12.97 1.05 15.23
CA PRO A 29 13.94 -0.03 15.46
C PRO A 29 13.29 -1.38 15.77
N GLU A 30 12.16 -1.38 16.43
CA GLU A 30 11.40 -2.59 16.77
C GLU A 30 10.74 -3.19 15.53
N THR A 31 10.11 -2.38 14.70
CA THR A 31 9.52 -2.81 13.42
C THR A 31 10.59 -3.37 12.48
N LEU A 32 11.78 -2.76 12.44
CA LEU A 32 12.90 -3.25 11.63
C LEU A 32 13.36 -4.64 12.10
N ARG A 33 13.58 -4.82 13.43
CA ARG A 33 13.97 -6.13 13.98
C ARG A 33 12.91 -7.20 13.73
N LEU A 34 11.63 -6.82 13.81
CA LEU A 34 10.51 -7.74 13.54
C LEU A 34 10.44 -8.10 12.05
N TRP A 35 10.70 -7.14 11.15
CA TRP A 35 10.84 -7.41 9.72
C TRP A 35 11.99 -8.39 9.46
N ASP A 36 13.18 -8.18 10.04
CA ASP A 36 14.32 -9.07 9.88
C ASP A 36 14.03 -10.49 10.37
N PHE A 37 13.29 -10.62 11.48
CA PHE A 37 12.82 -11.90 11.97
C PHE A 37 11.92 -12.60 10.94
N PHE A 38 10.86 -11.94 10.46
CA PHE A 38 9.94 -12.55 9.48
C PHE A 38 10.62 -12.86 8.15
N HIS A 39 11.48 -11.96 7.66
CA HIS A 39 12.20 -12.16 6.41
C HIS A 39 13.15 -13.36 6.46
N GLY A 40 13.70 -13.67 7.63
CA GLY A 40 14.52 -14.86 7.87
C GLY A 40 13.73 -16.15 8.09
N GLU A 41 12.39 -16.07 8.26
CA GLU A 41 11.56 -17.21 8.64
C GLU A 41 11.17 -18.07 7.42
N SER A 42 11.75 -19.25 7.33
CA SER A 42 11.55 -20.15 6.19
C SER A 42 10.12 -20.73 6.08
N LEU A 43 9.34 -20.67 7.15
CA LEU A 43 7.95 -21.13 7.18
C LEU A 43 7.00 -20.17 6.43
N LEU A 44 7.42 -18.94 6.22
CA LEU A 44 6.62 -17.89 5.54
C LEU A 44 6.90 -17.82 4.03
N ARG A 45 7.05 -18.99 3.38
CA ARG A 45 7.15 -19.05 1.92
C ARG A 45 5.86 -18.55 1.25
N GLY A 46 6.01 -17.92 0.10
CA GLY A 46 4.91 -17.36 -0.68
C GLY A 46 4.38 -16.03 -0.16
N PHE A 47 4.74 -15.61 1.05
CA PHE A 47 4.31 -14.31 1.55
C PHE A 47 5.06 -13.17 0.87
N VAL A 48 4.35 -12.07 0.62
CA VAL A 48 4.88 -10.84 0.02
C VAL A 48 4.57 -9.67 0.94
N LEU A 49 5.60 -8.95 1.40
CA LEU A 49 5.42 -7.69 2.11
C LEU A 49 4.92 -6.63 1.13
N ILE A 50 3.80 -6.00 1.45
CA ILE A 50 3.18 -4.91 0.71
C ILE A 50 2.99 -3.67 1.60
N GLY A 51 2.19 -2.72 1.14
CA GLY A 51 1.77 -1.58 1.96
C GLY A 51 2.81 -0.49 2.11
N GLY A 52 2.61 0.34 3.14
CA GLY A 52 3.45 1.52 3.39
C GLY A 52 4.89 1.16 3.72
N THR A 53 5.10 0.08 4.47
CA THR A 53 6.44 -0.35 4.89
C THR A 53 7.26 -0.87 3.71
N ALA A 54 6.67 -1.68 2.84
CA ALA A 54 7.34 -2.12 1.61
C ALA A 54 7.77 -0.91 0.76
N LEU A 55 6.89 0.08 0.61
CA LEU A 55 7.20 1.29 -0.14
C LEU A 55 8.28 2.14 0.55
N ALA A 56 8.24 2.26 1.88
CA ALA A 56 9.25 2.98 2.65
C ALA A 56 10.64 2.33 2.56
N LEU A 57 10.72 1.00 2.52
CA LEU A 57 11.97 0.27 2.32
C LEU A 57 12.61 0.59 0.96
N HIS A 58 11.81 0.77 -0.10
CA HIS A 58 12.32 1.12 -1.44
C HIS A 58 12.67 2.60 -1.58
N LEU A 59 11.76 3.49 -1.16
CA LEU A 59 11.81 4.92 -1.51
C LEU A 59 12.33 5.80 -0.39
N ARG A 60 12.35 5.32 0.84
CA ARG A 60 12.73 6.08 2.05
C ARG A 60 11.96 7.42 2.17
N HIS A 61 10.73 7.46 1.70
CA HIS A 61 9.92 8.67 1.53
C HIS A 61 9.22 9.14 2.80
N ARG A 62 8.98 8.22 3.75
CA ARG A 62 8.38 8.48 5.07
C ARG A 62 8.66 7.35 6.05
N ILE A 63 8.38 7.57 7.32
CA ILE A 63 8.35 6.51 8.34
C ILE A 63 7.15 5.60 8.09
N SER A 64 7.31 4.29 8.34
CA SER A 64 6.25 3.31 8.35
C SER A 64 6.37 2.37 9.55
N GLU A 65 5.23 2.02 10.16
CA GLU A 65 5.19 1.39 11.48
C GLU A 65 4.60 -0.03 11.45
N ASP A 66 3.80 -0.34 10.43
CA ASP A 66 3.03 -1.58 10.30
C ASP A 66 3.69 -2.54 9.30
N LEU A 67 3.46 -3.84 9.43
CA LEU A 67 3.89 -4.87 8.49
C LEU A 67 2.66 -5.58 7.90
N ASP A 68 2.45 -5.43 6.59
CA ASP A 68 1.33 -6.02 5.87
C ASP A 68 1.84 -7.09 4.89
N PHE A 69 1.43 -8.34 5.10
CA PHE A 69 1.84 -9.48 4.27
C PHE A 69 0.64 -10.10 3.56
N ILE A 70 0.78 -10.33 2.26
CA ILE A 70 -0.20 -11.11 1.50
C ILE A 70 0.33 -12.52 1.19
N HIS A 71 -0.59 -13.47 1.08
CA HIS A 71 -0.33 -14.81 0.59
C HIS A 71 -1.24 -15.13 -0.61
N PRO A 72 -0.73 -15.72 -1.71
CA PRO A 72 -1.50 -15.88 -2.95
C PRO A 72 -2.60 -16.95 -2.92
N GLY A 73 -2.66 -17.74 -1.86
CA GLY A 73 -3.69 -18.75 -1.71
C GLY A 73 -5.08 -18.16 -1.47
N PRO A 74 -6.16 -18.92 -1.73
CA PRO A 74 -7.52 -18.51 -1.42
C PRO A 74 -7.77 -18.38 0.08
N ARG A 75 -6.90 -19.01 0.88
CA ARG A 75 -6.83 -18.95 2.35
C ARG A 75 -5.38 -18.85 2.79
N LEU A 76 -5.19 -18.37 4.01
CA LEU A 76 -3.88 -18.35 4.65
C LEU A 76 -3.39 -19.76 4.98
N PRO A 77 -2.09 -20.05 4.83
CA PRO A 77 -1.46 -21.28 5.32
C PRO A 77 -1.30 -21.19 6.85
N ARG A 78 -2.39 -21.43 7.60
CA ARG A 78 -2.47 -21.19 9.06
C ARG A 78 -1.37 -21.91 9.85
N GLU A 79 -1.14 -23.19 9.57
CA GLU A 79 -0.15 -23.98 10.34
C GLU A 79 1.28 -23.44 10.21
N PRO A 80 1.82 -23.18 8.98
CA PRO A 80 3.12 -22.54 8.85
C PRO A 80 3.17 -21.14 9.49
N LEU A 81 2.11 -20.33 9.33
CA LEU A 81 2.02 -19.01 9.93
C LEU A 81 2.06 -19.07 11.46
N LEU A 82 1.24 -19.90 12.08
CA LEU A 82 1.23 -20.05 13.54
C LEU A 82 2.51 -20.69 14.07
N ALA A 83 3.17 -21.55 13.29
CA ALA A 83 4.48 -22.06 13.63
C ALA A 83 5.55 -20.96 13.63
N ALA A 84 5.53 -20.06 12.65
CA ALA A 84 6.40 -18.88 12.62
C ALA A 84 6.15 -17.95 13.84
N VAL A 85 4.89 -17.73 14.20
CA VAL A 85 4.52 -16.97 15.42
C VAL A 85 5.08 -17.67 16.68
N ARG A 86 4.93 -18.99 16.80
CA ARG A 86 5.50 -19.75 17.92
C ARG A 86 7.04 -19.62 18.00
N ASN A 87 7.73 -19.67 16.84
CA ASN A 87 9.17 -19.42 16.78
C ASN A 87 9.53 -18.00 17.28
N GLY A 88 8.73 -17.01 16.91
CA GLY A 88 8.89 -15.64 17.40
C GLY A 88 8.72 -15.55 18.92
N ILE A 89 7.70 -16.19 19.47
CA ILE A 89 7.47 -16.23 20.93
C ILE A 89 8.67 -16.86 21.65
N GLN A 90 9.24 -17.94 21.12
CA GLN A 90 10.44 -18.56 21.68
C GLN A 90 11.66 -17.64 21.64
N GLN A 91 11.71 -16.71 20.70
CA GLN A 91 12.75 -15.67 20.59
C GLN A 91 12.45 -14.41 21.42
N GLY A 92 11.36 -14.42 22.19
CA GLY A 92 11.00 -13.34 23.12
C GLY A 92 10.03 -12.29 22.56
N TRP A 93 9.50 -12.48 21.36
CA TRP A 93 8.43 -11.61 20.84
C TRP A 93 7.10 -11.90 21.54
N LYS A 94 6.33 -10.85 21.82
CA LYS A 94 4.97 -10.95 22.38
C LYS A 94 3.96 -10.67 21.29
N PHE A 95 3.26 -11.71 20.85
CA PHE A 95 2.17 -11.58 19.86
C PHE A 95 0.83 -11.56 20.59
N GLU A 96 0.06 -10.52 20.39
CA GLU A 96 -1.31 -10.36 20.88
C GLU A 96 -2.23 -10.29 19.67
N ALA A 97 -3.30 -11.10 19.66
CA ALA A 97 -4.32 -11.02 18.61
C ALA A 97 -4.96 -9.62 18.62
N ASN A 98 -5.14 -9.04 17.43
CA ASN A 98 -5.65 -7.69 17.25
C ASN A 98 -6.82 -7.66 16.26
N ASP A 99 -7.67 -8.67 16.32
CA ASP A 99 -8.79 -8.85 15.42
C ASP A 99 -9.84 -7.73 15.58
N ASN A 100 -10.49 -7.38 14.47
CA ASN A 100 -11.66 -6.53 14.52
C ASN A 100 -12.89 -7.37 14.93
N PRO A 101 -13.51 -7.14 16.12
CA PRO A 101 -14.63 -7.96 16.58
C PRO A 101 -15.81 -7.99 15.61
N LEU A 102 -16.11 -6.87 14.93
CA LEU A 102 -17.21 -6.82 13.96
C LEU A 102 -16.93 -7.72 12.75
N ALA A 103 -15.69 -7.73 12.26
CA ALA A 103 -15.32 -8.62 11.17
C ALA A 103 -15.36 -10.10 11.59
N VAL A 104 -14.93 -10.43 12.80
CA VAL A 104 -15.05 -11.78 13.36
C VAL A 104 -16.51 -12.22 13.40
N ASP A 105 -17.40 -11.37 13.88
CA ASP A 105 -18.86 -11.65 13.93
C ASP A 105 -19.44 -11.85 12.53
N GLU A 106 -19.09 -11.00 11.56
CA GLU A 106 -19.55 -11.12 10.17
C GLU A 106 -19.14 -12.45 9.53
N PHE A 107 -17.87 -12.86 9.68
CA PHE A 107 -17.39 -14.16 9.17
C PHE A 107 -18.08 -15.33 9.86
N THR A 108 -18.24 -15.25 11.18
CA THR A 108 -18.94 -16.30 11.96
C THR A 108 -20.40 -16.47 11.50
N LEU A 109 -21.11 -15.36 11.23
CA LEU A 109 -22.47 -15.39 10.69
C LEU A 109 -22.55 -15.99 9.28
N ALA A 110 -21.48 -15.83 8.49
CA ALA A 110 -21.34 -16.46 7.18
C ALA A 110 -20.94 -17.94 7.25
N GLY A 111 -20.66 -18.48 8.44
CA GLY A 111 -20.18 -19.86 8.64
C GLY A 111 -18.70 -20.03 8.28
N GLU A 112 -17.92 -18.96 8.30
CA GLU A 112 -16.49 -18.95 8.00
C GLU A 112 -15.68 -18.50 9.22
N ASP A 113 -14.38 -18.82 9.22
CA ASP A 113 -13.41 -18.33 10.21
C ASP A 113 -12.55 -17.24 9.55
N ILE A 114 -12.60 -16.02 10.07
CA ILE A 114 -11.82 -14.90 9.56
C ILE A 114 -10.31 -15.23 9.52
N HIS A 115 -9.83 -16.05 10.45
CA HIS A 115 -8.41 -16.44 10.53
C HIS A 115 -7.92 -17.31 9.36
N ASP A 116 -8.85 -17.85 8.57
CA ASP A 116 -8.51 -18.48 7.30
C ASP A 116 -8.14 -17.46 6.22
N PHE A 117 -8.54 -16.19 6.38
CA PHE A 117 -8.35 -15.14 5.38
C PHE A 117 -7.49 -13.99 5.88
N GLN A 118 -7.51 -13.72 7.19
CA GLN A 118 -6.75 -12.62 7.78
C GLN A 118 -6.37 -12.97 9.22
N GLN A 119 -5.13 -12.64 9.60
CA GLN A 119 -4.64 -12.70 10.98
C GLN A 119 -3.92 -11.41 11.32
N ASP A 120 -4.41 -10.74 12.34
CA ASP A 120 -3.88 -9.47 12.83
C ASP A 120 -3.22 -9.67 14.19
N PHE A 121 -2.02 -9.13 14.34
CA PHE A 121 -1.28 -9.14 15.59
C PHE A 121 -0.82 -7.74 15.96
N ARG A 122 -0.78 -7.47 17.26
CA ARG A 122 0.02 -6.42 17.85
C ARG A 122 1.23 -7.06 18.52
N VAL A 123 2.42 -6.71 18.03
CA VAL A 123 3.67 -7.30 18.51
C VAL A 123 4.35 -6.33 19.47
N ASN A 124 4.70 -6.83 20.67
CA ASN A 124 5.28 -6.05 21.78
C ASN A 124 4.45 -4.80 22.15
N GLY A 125 3.14 -4.81 21.88
CA GLY A 125 2.25 -3.67 22.12
C GLY A 125 2.44 -2.49 21.17
N ALA A 126 3.38 -2.55 20.22
CA ALA A 126 3.77 -1.44 19.36
C ALA A 126 3.45 -1.70 17.87
N THR A 127 4.09 -2.67 17.24
CA THR A 127 3.99 -2.92 15.81
C THR A 127 2.76 -3.72 15.47
N ARG A 128 1.94 -3.22 14.53
CA ARG A 128 0.86 -4.01 13.93
C ARG A 128 1.39 -4.86 12.81
N VAL A 129 1.00 -6.12 12.79
CA VAL A 129 1.32 -7.09 11.74
C VAL A 129 0.05 -7.71 11.22
N THR A 130 -0.18 -7.62 9.92
CA THR A 130 -1.34 -8.22 9.26
C THR A 130 -0.87 -9.23 8.22
N PHE A 131 -1.40 -10.44 8.29
CA PHE A 131 -1.28 -11.46 7.26
C PHE A 131 -2.66 -11.67 6.63
N PHE A 132 -2.77 -11.63 5.31
CA PHE A 132 -4.06 -11.84 4.68
C PHE A 132 -3.98 -12.48 3.28
N ALA A 133 -5.04 -13.21 2.93
CA ALA A 133 -5.29 -13.69 1.59
C ALA A 133 -5.98 -12.56 0.82
N PRO A 134 -5.33 -11.95 -0.18
CA PRO A 134 -5.86 -10.78 -0.83
C PRO A 134 -6.92 -11.14 -1.86
N GLU A 135 -7.75 -10.16 -2.21
CA GLU A 135 -8.72 -10.28 -3.28
C GLU A 135 -8.04 -10.43 -4.65
N GLN A 136 -8.80 -10.95 -5.62
CA GLN A 136 -8.29 -11.26 -6.96
C GLN A 136 -7.68 -10.06 -7.67
N GLU A 137 -8.16 -8.85 -7.44
CA GLU A 137 -7.65 -7.61 -8.02
C GLU A 137 -6.20 -7.35 -7.62
N ILE A 138 -5.85 -7.63 -6.37
CA ILE A 138 -4.47 -7.52 -5.87
C ILE A 138 -3.59 -8.60 -6.49
N LEU A 139 -4.08 -9.84 -6.58
CA LEU A 139 -3.34 -10.95 -7.19
C LEU A 139 -3.06 -10.76 -8.69
N ARG A 140 -3.85 -9.92 -9.38
CA ARG A 140 -3.57 -9.58 -10.79
C ARG A 140 -2.45 -8.56 -10.96
N VAL A 141 -2.10 -7.82 -9.93
CA VAL A 141 -1.11 -6.73 -10.00
C VAL A 141 0.14 -6.97 -9.17
N VAL A 142 0.13 -7.98 -8.31
CA VAL A 142 1.29 -8.43 -7.51
C VAL A 142 1.68 -9.83 -7.97
N ALA A 143 2.92 -10.01 -8.41
CA ALA A 143 3.43 -11.32 -8.77
C ALA A 143 3.55 -12.20 -7.52
N THR A 144 3.05 -13.41 -7.58
CA THR A 144 3.03 -14.34 -6.45
C THR A 144 3.49 -15.72 -6.86
N ASP A 145 4.30 -16.34 -6.01
CA ASP A 145 4.72 -17.74 -6.10
C ASP A 145 4.65 -18.35 -4.70
N PRO A 146 3.72 -19.29 -4.45
CA PRO A 146 3.55 -19.89 -3.12
C PRO A 146 4.78 -20.62 -2.58
N GLN A 147 5.72 -20.98 -3.45
CA GLN A 147 6.93 -21.72 -3.08
C GLN A 147 8.17 -20.83 -2.95
N ALA A 148 8.09 -19.59 -3.41
CA ALA A 148 9.20 -18.65 -3.30
C ALA A 148 9.49 -18.27 -1.85
N PRO A 149 10.73 -17.90 -1.50
CA PRO A 149 11.01 -17.21 -0.26
C PRO A 149 10.17 -15.94 -0.12
N MET A 150 9.91 -15.53 1.13
CA MET A 150 9.28 -14.23 1.39
C MET A 150 10.03 -13.11 0.65
N ARG A 151 9.30 -12.17 0.08
CA ARG A 151 9.86 -11.02 -0.62
C ARG A 151 9.15 -9.72 -0.29
N VAL A 152 9.77 -8.62 -0.64
CA VAL A 152 9.13 -7.30 -0.70
C VAL A 152 8.54 -7.12 -2.10
N ALA A 153 7.34 -6.58 -2.20
CA ALA A 153 6.75 -6.22 -3.49
C ALA A 153 7.58 -5.12 -4.17
N SER A 154 7.67 -5.14 -5.49
CA SER A 154 8.34 -4.09 -6.26
C SER A 154 7.62 -2.75 -6.19
N VAL A 155 8.31 -1.64 -6.51
CA VAL A 155 7.69 -0.31 -6.50
C VAL A 155 6.48 -0.23 -7.43
N ASP A 156 6.55 -0.88 -8.61
CA ASP A 156 5.44 -0.93 -9.57
C ASP A 156 4.21 -1.69 -9.02
N GLU A 157 4.43 -2.84 -8.36
CA GLU A 157 3.36 -3.58 -7.67
C GLU A 157 2.75 -2.75 -6.54
N LEU A 158 3.59 -2.06 -5.76
CA LEU A 158 3.15 -1.20 -4.67
C LEU A 158 2.38 0.02 -5.18
N PHE A 159 2.81 0.65 -6.27
CA PHE A 159 2.06 1.71 -6.92
C PHE A 159 0.66 1.22 -7.31
N LYS A 160 0.58 0.07 -8.02
CA LYS A 160 -0.71 -0.50 -8.42
C LYS A 160 -1.61 -0.81 -7.23
N THR A 161 -1.09 -1.45 -6.18
CA THR A 161 -1.88 -1.73 -4.97
C THR A 161 -2.37 -0.44 -4.29
N LYS A 162 -1.54 0.61 -4.24
CA LYS A 162 -1.94 1.93 -3.72
C LYS A 162 -3.03 2.59 -4.57
N CYS A 163 -3.01 2.42 -5.89
CA CYS A 163 -4.09 2.88 -6.75
C CYS A 163 -5.42 2.19 -6.37
N LEU A 164 -5.44 0.85 -6.28
CA LEU A 164 -6.66 0.09 -6.05
C LEU A 164 -7.33 0.41 -4.71
N VAL A 165 -6.55 0.60 -3.64
CA VAL A 165 -7.14 0.90 -2.32
C VAL A 165 -7.84 2.25 -2.26
N THR A 166 -7.51 3.22 -3.12
CA THR A 166 -8.19 4.53 -3.15
C THR A 166 -9.66 4.42 -3.59
N ALA A 167 -10.01 3.40 -4.37
CA ALA A 167 -11.41 3.14 -4.73
C ALA A 167 -12.25 2.63 -3.56
N ARG A 168 -11.62 2.17 -2.47
CA ARG A 168 -12.28 1.50 -1.35
C ARG A 168 -12.28 2.33 -0.07
N ARG A 169 -11.21 3.09 0.18
CA ARG A 169 -11.02 3.82 1.44
C ARG A 169 -10.40 5.20 1.22
N SER A 170 -10.63 6.09 2.19
CA SER A 170 -10.13 7.48 2.20
C SER A 170 -9.09 7.64 3.32
N LYS A 171 -7.94 6.95 3.20
CA LYS A 171 -6.80 7.12 4.11
C LYS A 171 -5.78 8.10 3.56
N THR A 172 -5.44 9.11 4.34
CA THR A 172 -4.50 10.17 3.91
C THR A 172 -3.08 9.66 3.68
N ARG A 173 -2.65 8.60 4.38
CA ARG A 173 -1.36 7.91 4.12
C ARG A 173 -1.31 7.33 2.71
N ASP A 174 -2.41 6.77 2.18
CA ASP A 174 -2.45 6.25 0.82
C ASP A 174 -2.40 7.39 -0.22
N TRP A 175 -3.05 8.52 0.09
CA TRP A 175 -2.99 9.71 -0.77
C TRP A 175 -1.59 10.33 -0.78
N LEU A 176 -0.90 10.38 0.38
CA LEU A 176 0.49 10.82 0.47
C LEU A 176 1.42 9.93 -0.38
N ASP A 177 1.30 8.61 -0.24
CA ASP A 177 2.13 7.66 -0.98
C ASP A 177 1.96 7.87 -2.51
N LEU A 178 0.71 7.99 -2.98
CA LEU A 178 0.42 8.27 -4.40
C LEU A 178 0.88 9.66 -4.83
N TYR A 179 0.69 10.68 -3.99
CA TYR A 179 1.18 12.03 -4.28
C TYR A 179 2.69 12.04 -4.55
N LEU A 180 3.47 11.35 -3.69
CA LEU A 180 4.92 11.28 -3.84
C LEU A 180 5.33 10.43 -5.06
N LEU A 181 4.66 9.29 -5.30
CA LEU A 181 4.92 8.46 -6.47
C LEU A 181 4.65 9.19 -7.80
N LEU A 182 3.54 9.93 -7.89
CA LEU A 182 3.20 10.70 -9.08
C LEU A 182 4.11 11.93 -9.26
N ARG A 183 4.48 12.61 -8.16
CA ARG A 183 5.29 13.81 -8.22
C ARG A 183 6.76 13.54 -8.49
N ASP A 184 7.34 12.53 -7.79
CA ASP A 184 8.78 12.37 -7.67
C ASP A 184 9.32 11.11 -8.37
N HIS A 185 8.48 10.12 -8.66
CA HIS A 185 8.91 8.80 -9.15
C HIS A 185 8.42 8.46 -10.56
N GLY A 186 7.99 9.45 -11.32
CA GLY A 186 7.70 9.32 -12.75
C GLY A 186 6.39 8.60 -13.11
N TYR A 187 5.55 8.27 -12.14
CA TYR A 187 4.21 7.75 -12.39
C TYR A 187 3.26 8.88 -12.81
N SER A 188 2.21 8.51 -13.54
CA SER A 188 1.17 9.42 -14.04
C SER A 188 -0.23 8.91 -13.71
N LEU A 189 -1.26 9.72 -13.91
CA LEU A 189 -2.64 9.23 -13.82
C LEU A 189 -3.05 8.31 -15.00
N LEU A 190 -2.28 8.26 -16.08
CA LEU A 190 -2.44 7.19 -17.09
C LEU A 190 -2.03 5.84 -16.51
N ASP A 191 -0.92 5.78 -15.75
CA ASP A 191 -0.47 4.58 -15.06
C ASP A 191 -1.46 4.20 -13.94
N TYR A 192 -2.00 5.20 -13.23
CA TYR A 192 -3.06 5.00 -12.24
C TYR A 192 -4.28 4.31 -12.88
N ARG A 193 -4.80 4.83 -13.99
CA ARG A 193 -5.90 4.21 -14.73
C ARG A 193 -5.54 2.81 -15.23
N ALA A 194 -4.31 2.64 -15.74
CA ALA A 194 -3.82 1.34 -16.22
C ALA A 194 -3.77 0.29 -15.09
N ALA A 195 -3.47 0.67 -13.85
CA ALA A 195 -3.50 -0.23 -12.70
C ALA A 195 -4.90 -0.83 -12.47
N PHE A 196 -5.97 -0.04 -12.57
CA PHE A 196 -7.34 -0.52 -12.46
C PHE A 196 -7.75 -1.43 -13.63
N LEU A 197 -7.29 -1.12 -14.84
CA LEU A 197 -7.53 -1.99 -15.99
C LEU A 197 -6.82 -3.34 -15.83
N ALA A 198 -5.56 -3.34 -15.39
CA ALA A 198 -4.79 -4.56 -15.12
C ALA A 198 -5.43 -5.41 -14.01
N ALA A 199 -6.01 -4.77 -13.00
CA ALA A 199 -6.75 -5.43 -11.92
C ALA A 199 -8.13 -5.97 -12.35
N GLY A 200 -8.63 -5.61 -13.54
CA GLY A 200 -9.95 -6.01 -14.04
C GLY A 200 -11.13 -5.24 -13.44
N ILE A 201 -10.87 -4.10 -12.81
CA ILE A 201 -11.87 -3.21 -12.20
C ILE A 201 -11.80 -1.79 -12.76
N GLY A 202 -11.57 -1.68 -14.06
CA GLY A 202 -11.31 -0.43 -14.77
C GLY A 202 -12.33 0.69 -14.51
N SER A 203 -13.61 0.35 -14.26
CA SER A 203 -14.66 1.34 -13.95
C SER A 203 -14.49 2.02 -12.59
N GLN A 204 -13.65 1.51 -11.70
CA GLN A 204 -13.51 2.04 -10.33
C GLN A 204 -12.46 3.14 -10.19
N TYR A 205 -11.63 3.39 -11.21
CA TYR A 205 -10.55 4.38 -11.11
C TYR A 205 -11.09 5.79 -10.83
N GLU A 206 -12.25 6.14 -11.41
CA GLU A 206 -12.87 7.45 -11.20
C GLU A 206 -13.30 7.65 -9.74
N SER A 207 -13.83 6.61 -9.09
CA SER A 207 -14.19 6.67 -7.67
C SER A 207 -12.98 6.93 -6.77
N GLY A 208 -11.85 6.29 -7.06
CA GLY A 208 -10.60 6.53 -6.34
C GLY A 208 -10.07 7.94 -6.58
N LEU A 209 -10.09 8.40 -7.82
CA LEU A 209 -9.66 9.74 -8.20
C LEU A 209 -10.53 10.83 -7.54
N GLN A 210 -11.85 10.62 -7.51
CA GLN A 210 -12.80 11.50 -6.82
C GLN A 210 -12.46 11.64 -5.33
N ARG A 211 -12.10 10.52 -4.66
CA ARG A 211 -11.69 10.57 -3.25
C ARG A 211 -10.41 11.39 -3.05
N MET A 212 -9.41 11.22 -3.90
CA MET A 212 -8.16 11.99 -3.80
C MET A 212 -8.35 13.48 -4.08
N CYS A 213 -9.22 13.84 -5.04
CA CYS A 213 -9.47 15.22 -5.43
C CYS A 213 -10.37 15.98 -4.45
N HIS A 214 -11.38 15.32 -3.86
CA HIS A 214 -12.45 15.98 -3.11
C HIS A 214 -12.86 15.23 -1.83
N GLY A 215 -12.32 14.04 -1.59
CA GLY A 215 -12.73 13.20 -0.48
C GLY A 215 -12.40 13.81 0.88
N ILE A 216 -13.14 13.38 1.88
CA ILE A 216 -12.87 13.63 3.29
C ILE A 216 -12.16 12.40 3.84
N PRO A 217 -11.10 12.55 4.64
CA PRO A 217 -10.48 11.43 5.33
C PRO A 217 -11.51 10.63 6.12
N GLN A 218 -11.39 9.31 6.14
CA GLN A 218 -12.29 8.47 6.90
C GLN A 218 -12.15 8.73 8.41
N ARG A 219 -13.19 8.43 9.18
CA ARG A 219 -13.28 8.77 10.62
C ARG A 219 -12.12 8.22 11.47
N ASN A 220 -11.57 7.06 11.07
CA ASN A 220 -10.45 6.40 11.75
C ASN A 220 -9.11 6.59 11.01
N ASP A 221 -8.97 7.68 10.26
CA ASP A 221 -7.71 8.02 9.61
C ASP A 221 -6.66 8.44 10.66
N GLU A 222 -5.51 7.82 10.60
CA GLU A 222 -4.43 8.03 11.59
C GLU A 222 -3.59 9.28 11.28
N GLY A 223 -3.86 9.95 10.14
CA GLY A 223 -3.06 11.08 9.66
C GLY A 223 -1.71 10.64 9.09
N TYR A 224 -0.95 11.59 8.58
CA TYR A 224 0.36 11.34 7.95
C TYR A 224 1.41 12.38 8.33
N GLU A 225 1.03 13.46 8.99
CA GLU A 225 1.86 14.64 9.22
C GLU A 225 3.09 14.33 10.06
N HIS A 226 2.96 13.36 10.98
CA HIS A 226 4.06 12.92 11.84
C HIS A 226 5.07 11.98 11.15
N LEU A 227 4.76 11.52 9.92
CA LEU A 227 5.57 10.50 9.23
C LEU A 227 6.74 11.08 8.43
N LEU A 228 6.80 12.40 8.28
CA LEU A 228 7.85 13.10 7.54
C LEU A 228 8.06 14.53 8.05
N PRO A 229 9.28 15.10 7.92
CA PRO A 229 9.63 16.40 8.51
C PRO A 229 8.85 17.59 7.94
N SER A 230 8.45 17.53 6.68
CA SER A 230 7.76 18.63 5.98
C SER A 230 6.61 18.07 5.13
N PRO A 231 5.52 17.64 5.76
CA PRO A 231 4.41 17.04 5.05
C PRO A 231 3.69 18.06 4.17
N PRO A 232 3.25 17.68 2.96
CA PRO A 232 2.33 18.50 2.20
C PRO A 232 1.00 18.63 2.96
N SER A 233 0.34 19.78 2.86
CA SER A 233 -1.01 19.86 3.41
C SER A 233 -2.00 19.03 2.58
N LEU A 234 -3.12 18.64 3.19
CA LEU A 234 -4.18 17.92 2.50
C LEU A 234 -4.72 18.73 1.29
N GLU A 235 -4.78 20.05 1.42
CA GLU A 235 -5.19 20.95 0.34
C GLU A 235 -4.18 20.93 -0.83
N GLN A 236 -2.88 20.93 -0.52
CA GLN A 236 -1.83 20.81 -1.56
C GLN A 236 -1.93 19.51 -2.31
N MET A 237 -2.14 18.36 -1.63
CA MET A 237 -2.33 17.07 -2.27
C MET A 237 -3.59 17.05 -3.15
N ARG A 238 -4.73 17.56 -2.66
CA ARG A 238 -5.98 17.64 -3.44
C ARG A 238 -5.82 18.49 -4.70
N LYS A 239 -5.22 19.67 -4.57
CA LYS A 239 -4.95 20.56 -5.71
C LYS A 239 -4.06 19.88 -6.75
N PHE A 240 -3.03 19.17 -6.30
CA PHE A 240 -2.18 18.38 -7.19
C PHE A 240 -2.99 17.30 -7.94
N PHE A 241 -3.79 16.50 -7.25
CA PHE A 241 -4.61 15.47 -7.90
C PHE A 241 -5.64 16.05 -8.86
N GLN A 242 -6.25 17.19 -8.54
CA GLN A 242 -7.16 17.90 -9.45
C GLN A 242 -6.46 18.31 -10.74
N GLN A 243 -5.27 18.87 -10.65
CA GLN A 243 -4.49 19.28 -11.83
C GLN A 243 -4.06 18.07 -12.68
N GLN A 244 -3.65 16.98 -12.04
CA GLN A 244 -3.32 15.74 -12.73
C GLN A 244 -4.55 15.12 -13.41
N ARG A 245 -5.72 15.17 -12.77
CA ARG A 245 -6.99 14.73 -13.36
C ARG A 245 -7.36 15.54 -14.59
N ASP A 246 -7.30 16.86 -14.51
CA ASP A 246 -7.63 17.73 -15.63
C ASP A 246 -6.70 17.44 -16.84
N TRP A 247 -5.42 17.19 -16.59
CA TRP A 247 -4.50 16.72 -17.63
C TRP A 247 -4.89 15.34 -18.20
N LEU A 248 -5.25 14.39 -17.35
CA LEU A 248 -5.70 13.06 -17.80
C LEU A 248 -6.92 13.15 -18.71
N GLU A 249 -7.94 13.93 -18.31
CA GLU A 249 -9.17 14.13 -19.09
C GLU A 249 -8.88 14.75 -20.47
N GLN A 250 -8.02 15.76 -20.52
CA GLN A 250 -7.58 16.37 -21.79
C GLN A 250 -6.85 15.36 -22.68
N THR A 251 -5.95 14.56 -22.11
CA THR A 251 -5.19 13.54 -22.84
C THR A 251 -6.12 12.47 -23.42
N LEU A 252 -7.08 11.98 -22.64
CA LEU A 252 -8.04 10.97 -23.09
C LEU A 252 -8.98 11.55 -24.17
N ALA A 253 -9.41 12.80 -24.06
CA ALA A 253 -10.24 13.46 -25.06
C ALA A 253 -9.49 13.61 -26.40
N GLN A 254 -8.18 13.95 -26.36
CA GLN A 254 -7.36 14.02 -27.56
C GLN A 254 -7.16 12.66 -28.24
N GLN A 255 -7.00 11.57 -27.46
CA GLN A 255 -6.87 10.22 -27.99
C GLN A 255 -8.16 9.66 -28.58
N ALA A 256 -9.33 10.14 -28.13
CA ALA A 256 -10.64 9.75 -28.61
C ALA A 256 -11.09 10.52 -29.86
N SER A 257 -10.40 11.61 -30.22
CA SER A 257 -10.69 12.39 -31.42
C SER A 257 -10.10 11.71 -32.66
N PRO A 258 -10.90 11.44 -33.71
CA PRO A 258 -10.48 10.71 -34.91
C PRO A 258 -9.41 11.42 -35.73
#